data_c8a8f6758170f74786c0cf64a3145013
#
_entry.id   c8a8f6758170f74786c0cf64a3145013
#
_cell.length_a   1.000
_cell.length_b   1.000
_cell.length_c   1.000
_cell.angle_alpha   90.00
_cell.angle_beta   90.00
_cell.angle_gamma   90.00
#
_symmetry.space_group_name_H-M   'P 1'
#
loop_
_entity.id
_entity.type
_entity.pdbx_description
1 polymer ?
#
loop_
_entity_poly.entity_id
_entity_poly.type
_entity_poly.pdbx_seq_one_letter_code
_entity_poly.pdbx_strand_id
1 'polypeptide(L)'
;LDEPTAFLDVTSRIETMNLLHRLAVEEQKAILLSTHDIEQALILADRLWLLTREGGLECGVTEDLILHNRMDSLFPQNKNIRFDLMHGGYSPIVSGQKSVCLQADDEMLRHWAQNALNRNNCFCLSELSDDYPTVRITSPENILLTTSQGTYTCTSFDELLQNI
;
A
#
# COMPACT_ATOMS: atom_id res chain seq x y z
N LEU A 1 -10.30 20.77 14.16
CA LEU A 1 -11.34 20.15 13.34
C LEU A 1 -11.35 18.66 13.62
N ASP A 2 -12.52 18.08 13.74
CA ASP A 2 -12.69 16.64 13.96
C ASP A 2 -13.25 16.01 12.69
N GLU A 3 -12.47 15.17 12.07
CA GLU A 3 -12.79 14.44 10.82
C GLU A 3 -13.46 15.32 9.73
N PRO A 4 -12.86 16.43 9.32
CA PRO A 4 -13.53 17.41 8.44
C PRO A 4 -13.84 16.86 7.04
N THR A 5 -13.27 15.74 6.66
CA THR A 5 -13.44 15.09 5.35
C THR A 5 -14.28 13.81 5.42
N ALA A 6 -14.80 13.46 6.60
CA ALA A 6 -15.67 12.31 6.75
C ALA A 6 -16.92 12.47 5.85
N PHE A 7 -17.33 11.38 5.21
CA PHE A 7 -18.49 11.31 4.30
C PHE A 7 -18.39 12.11 2.99
N LEU A 8 -17.25 12.75 2.72
CA LEU A 8 -17.01 13.40 1.43
C LEU A 8 -16.53 12.39 0.37
N ASP A 9 -16.91 12.62 -0.87
CA ASP A 9 -16.31 11.92 -2.01
C ASP A 9 -14.83 12.33 -2.17
N VAL A 10 -14.09 11.59 -2.98
CA VAL A 10 -12.63 11.77 -3.14
C VAL A 10 -12.28 13.19 -3.58
N THR A 11 -13.03 13.77 -4.53
CA THR A 11 -12.77 15.12 -5.05
C THR A 11 -12.98 16.18 -3.97
N SER A 12 -14.15 16.16 -3.34
CA SER A 12 -14.51 17.10 -2.26
C SER A 12 -13.57 17.00 -1.06
N ARG A 13 -13.07 15.82 -0.77
CA ARG A 13 -12.09 15.57 0.28
C ARG A 13 -10.76 16.23 -0.03
N ILE A 14 -10.21 16.02 -1.24
CA ILE A 14 -8.97 16.65 -1.68
C ILE A 14 -9.11 18.18 -1.72
N GLU A 15 -10.22 18.71 -2.23
CA GLU A 15 -10.50 20.15 -2.28
C GLU A 15 -10.54 20.76 -0.88
N THR A 16 -11.21 20.09 0.06
CA THR A 16 -11.29 20.55 1.46
C THR A 16 -9.91 20.60 2.11
N MET A 17 -9.11 19.55 1.97
CA MET A 17 -7.76 19.52 2.52
C MET A 17 -6.84 20.59 1.90
N ASN A 18 -6.91 20.76 0.58
CA ASN A 18 -6.18 21.83 -0.12
C ASN A 18 -6.60 23.23 0.35
N LEU A 19 -7.90 23.44 0.59
CA LEU A 19 -8.41 24.69 1.14
C LEU A 19 -7.85 24.95 2.54
N LEU A 20 -7.87 23.93 3.41
CA LEU A 20 -7.32 24.05 4.76
C LEU A 20 -5.82 24.34 4.75
N HIS A 21 -5.06 23.67 3.91
CA HIS A 21 -3.63 23.93 3.74
C HIS A 21 -3.38 25.37 3.26
N ARG A 22 -4.10 25.81 2.23
CA ARG A 22 -3.99 27.19 1.72
C ARG A 22 -4.33 28.22 2.79
N LEU A 23 -5.41 28.01 3.55
CA LEU A 23 -5.77 28.90 4.66
C LEU A 23 -4.68 28.95 5.75
N ALA A 24 -4.05 27.82 6.05
CA ALA A 24 -2.94 27.79 7.00
C ALA A 24 -1.77 28.65 6.53
N VAL A 25 -1.39 28.55 5.26
CA VAL A 25 -0.28 29.28 4.68
C VAL A 25 -0.59 30.79 4.50
N GLU A 26 -1.72 31.10 3.83
CA GLU A 26 -2.09 32.48 3.48
C GLU A 26 -2.45 33.32 4.72
N GLU A 27 -3.17 32.71 5.66
CA GLU A 27 -3.63 33.41 6.88
C GLU A 27 -2.69 33.20 8.08
N GLN A 28 -1.55 32.52 7.87
CA GLN A 28 -0.56 32.16 8.91
C GLN A 28 -1.20 31.54 10.16
N LYS A 29 -2.14 30.62 9.95
CA LYS A 29 -2.86 29.90 11.02
C LYS A 29 -2.36 28.50 11.21
N ALA A 30 -2.32 28.07 12.45
CA ALA A 30 -2.16 26.64 12.75
C ALA A 30 -3.52 25.95 12.67
N ILE A 31 -3.63 24.92 11.84
CA ILE A 31 -4.83 24.09 11.69
C ILE A 31 -4.49 22.70 12.23
N LEU A 32 -5.20 22.28 13.26
CA LEU A 32 -5.14 20.94 13.80
C LEU A 32 -6.44 20.22 13.44
N LEU A 33 -6.31 19.03 12.85
CA LEU A 33 -7.45 18.17 12.52
C LEU A 33 -7.19 16.74 12.95
N SER A 34 -8.25 16.01 13.29
CA SER A 34 -8.21 14.55 13.40
C SER A 34 -8.68 13.94 12.08
N THR A 35 -8.10 12.82 11.70
CA THR A 35 -8.54 12.02 10.55
C THR A 35 -8.12 10.57 10.70
N HIS A 36 -8.91 9.67 10.13
CA HIS A 36 -8.53 8.27 9.90
C HIS A 36 -8.06 8.00 8.47
N ASP A 37 -8.09 9.02 7.60
CA ASP A 37 -7.56 8.94 6.24
C ASP A 37 -6.05 9.21 6.24
N ILE A 38 -5.33 8.11 6.43
CA ILE A 38 -3.87 8.15 6.59
C ILE A 38 -3.20 8.61 5.30
N GLU A 39 -3.65 8.14 4.14
CA GLU A 39 -3.05 8.51 2.85
C GLU A 39 -3.09 10.01 2.62
N GLN A 40 -4.22 10.64 2.89
CA GLN A 40 -4.34 12.10 2.77
C GLN A 40 -3.51 12.85 3.81
N ALA A 41 -3.48 12.36 5.05
CA ALA A 41 -2.66 12.96 6.09
C ALA A 41 -1.17 12.94 5.70
N LEU A 42 -0.69 11.84 5.13
CA LEU A 42 0.70 11.70 4.69
C LEU A 42 1.07 12.64 3.54
N ILE A 43 0.13 12.96 2.65
CA ILE A 43 0.38 13.80 1.47
C ILE A 43 0.28 15.29 1.81
N LEU A 44 -0.63 15.67 2.70
CA LEU A 44 -1.05 17.09 2.86
C LEU A 44 -0.69 17.69 4.21
N ALA A 45 -0.33 16.91 5.23
CA ALA A 45 0.01 17.45 6.53
C ALA A 45 1.50 17.80 6.63
N ASP A 46 1.83 18.99 7.09
CA ASP A 46 3.21 19.39 7.42
C ASP A 46 3.78 18.58 8.58
N ARG A 47 2.92 18.19 9.51
CA ARG A 47 3.28 17.40 10.70
C ARG A 47 2.14 16.46 11.08
N LEU A 48 2.51 15.28 11.57
CA LEU A 48 1.57 14.29 12.08
C LEU A 48 1.70 14.15 13.60
N TRP A 49 0.57 13.87 14.22
CA TRP A 49 0.46 13.45 15.60
C TRP A 49 -0.16 12.05 15.62
N LEU A 50 0.68 11.05 15.90
CA LEU A 50 0.26 9.65 15.96
C LEU A 50 -0.17 9.32 17.39
N LEU A 51 -1.46 9.08 17.57
CA LEU A 51 -2.01 8.63 18.85
C LEU A 51 -2.04 7.11 18.88
N THR A 52 -1.23 6.52 19.73
CA THR A 52 -1.16 5.06 19.86
C THR A 52 -2.06 4.57 21.01
N ARG A 53 -2.55 3.33 20.89
CA ARG A 53 -3.40 2.71 21.91
C ARG A 53 -2.71 2.54 23.26
N GLU A 54 -1.40 2.45 23.31
CA GLU A 54 -0.61 2.31 24.54
C GLU A 54 -0.37 3.66 25.25
N GLY A 55 -1.07 4.73 24.80
CA GLY A 55 -1.07 6.04 25.46
C GLY A 55 0.11 6.92 25.07
N GLY A 56 0.84 6.58 24.04
CA GLY A 56 1.90 7.41 23.49
C GLY A 56 1.38 8.40 22.47
N LEU A 57 1.98 9.58 22.45
CA LEU A 57 1.86 10.55 21.39
C LEU A 57 3.22 10.69 20.71
N GLU A 58 3.30 10.30 19.44
CA GLU A 58 4.45 10.59 18.59
C GLU A 58 4.10 11.72 17.65
N CYS A 59 4.97 12.70 17.53
CA CYS A 59 4.76 13.79 16.59
C CYS A 59 6.05 14.10 15.81
N GLY A 60 5.89 14.42 14.54
CA GLY A 60 7.01 14.71 13.66
C GLY A 60 6.57 15.18 12.29
N VAL A 61 7.54 15.51 11.46
CA VAL A 61 7.36 15.64 10.03
C VAL A 61 7.01 14.28 9.47
N THR A 62 6.14 14.26 8.47
CA THR A 62 5.60 13.02 7.89
C THR A 62 6.68 12.04 7.46
N GLU A 63 7.69 12.53 6.75
CA GLU A 63 8.79 11.73 6.21
C GLU A 63 9.63 11.09 7.32
N ASP A 64 9.90 11.84 8.39
CA ASP A 64 10.65 11.30 9.54
C ASP A 64 9.91 10.14 10.21
N LEU A 65 8.61 10.29 10.40
CA LEU A 65 7.79 9.25 11.01
C LEU A 65 7.72 7.99 10.16
N ILE A 66 7.61 8.15 8.83
CA ILE A 66 7.59 7.04 7.88
C ILE A 66 8.95 6.33 7.86
N LEU A 67 10.04 7.05 7.64
CA LEU A 67 11.38 6.48 7.46
C LEU A 67 11.94 5.85 8.75
N HIS A 68 11.43 6.26 9.91
CA HIS A 68 11.75 5.62 11.19
C HIS A 68 10.74 4.53 11.60
N ASN A 69 9.88 4.07 10.68
CA ASN A 69 8.88 3.02 10.88
C ASN A 69 7.89 3.31 12.04
N ARG A 70 7.62 4.60 12.32
CA ARG A 70 6.72 4.99 13.42
C ARG A 70 5.25 4.69 13.09
N MET A 71 4.91 4.54 11.82
CA MET A 71 3.56 4.17 11.40
C MET A 71 3.11 2.81 11.91
N ASP A 72 4.03 1.87 12.11
CA ASP A 72 3.70 0.54 12.65
C ASP A 72 3.19 0.60 14.10
N SER A 73 3.51 1.66 14.84
CA SER A 73 3.02 1.85 16.21
C SER A 73 1.52 2.11 16.32
N LEU A 74 0.85 2.50 15.24
CA LEU A 74 -0.60 2.69 15.23
C LEU A 74 -1.38 1.39 15.40
N PHE A 75 -0.82 0.26 14.94
CA PHE A 75 -1.47 -1.06 15.01
C PHE A 75 -0.56 -2.15 15.59
N PRO A 76 0.05 -1.96 16.76
CA PRO A 76 1.10 -2.83 17.30
C PRO A 76 0.64 -4.27 17.55
N GLN A 77 -0.65 -4.48 17.77
CA GLN A 77 -1.20 -5.80 18.06
C GLN A 77 -1.68 -6.55 16.82
N ASN A 78 -1.74 -5.89 15.68
CA ASN A 78 -2.21 -6.51 14.45
C ASN A 78 -1.06 -7.01 13.60
N LYS A 79 -0.59 -8.23 13.89
CA LYS A 79 0.50 -8.88 13.15
C LYS A 79 0.17 -9.21 11.70
N ASN A 80 -1.07 -9.00 11.27
CA ASN A 80 -1.54 -9.34 9.93
C ASN A 80 -1.56 -8.14 8.97
N ILE A 81 -1.19 -6.95 9.44
CA ILE A 81 -1.07 -5.74 8.62
C ILE A 81 0.28 -5.08 8.84
N ARG A 82 0.78 -4.45 7.81
CA ARG A 82 1.99 -3.61 7.88
C ARG A 82 1.78 -2.33 7.09
N PHE A 83 2.52 -1.31 7.45
CA PHE A 83 2.59 -0.09 6.67
C PHE A 83 3.48 -0.32 5.44
N ASP A 84 2.96 0.00 4.26
CA ASP A 84 3.72 -0.06 3.01
C ASP A 84 4.42 1.28 2.80
N LEU A 85 5.73 1.28 2.97
CA LEU A 85 6.57 2.49 2.84
C LEU A 85 6.56 3.09 1.44
N MET A 86 6.33 2.28 0.41
CA MET A 86 6.34 2.76 -0.98
C MET A 86 5.02 3.43 -1.37
N HIS A 87 3.91 2.94 -0.83
CA HIS A 87 2.57 3.38 -1.23
C HIS A 87 1.88 4.25 -0.17
N GLY A 88 2.48 4.40 1.01
CA GLY A 88 1.93 5.24 2.08
C GLY A 88 0.62 4.73 2.67
N GLY A 89 0.36 3.43 2.62
CA GLY A 89 -0.88 2.83 3.10
C GLY A 89 -0.65 1.56 3.91
N TYR A 90 -1.70 1.03 4.53
CA TYR A 90 -1.63 -0.26 5.22
C TYR A 90 -2.07 -1.38 4.30
N SER A 91 -1.30 -2.46 4.29
CA SER A 91 -1.61 -3.67 3.54
C SER A 91 -1.60 -4.91 4.43
N PRO A 92 -2.44 -5.91 4.14
CA PRO A 92 -2.39 -7.17 4.86
C PRO A 92 -1.06 -7.88 4.59
N ILE A 93 -0.49 -8.49 5.62
CA ILE A 93 0.61 -9.45 5.45
C ILE A 93 0.00 -10.74 4.96
N VAL A 94 0.25 -11.08 3.70
CA VAL A 94 -0.27 -12.29 3.10
C VAL A 94 0.66 -13.45 3.42
N SER A 95 0.13 -14.43 4.13
CA SER A 95 0.73 -15.76 4.28
C SER A 95 0.00 -16.71 3.31
N GLY A 96 0.38 -16.67 2.04
CA GLY A 96 -0.20 -17.56 1.03
C GLY A 96 0.22 -19.01 1.26
N GLN A 97 -0.65 -19.94 0.89
CA GLN A 97 -0.34 -21.39 0.96
C GLN A 97 0.49 -21.87 -0.23
N LYS A 98 0.44 -21.13 -1.35
CA LYS A 98 1.20 -21.42 -2.56
C LYS A 98 2.31 -20.41 -2.75
N SER A 99 3.55 -20.86 -2.85
CA SER A 99 4.67 -19.98 -3.18
C SER A 99 4.80 -19.84 -4.71
N VAL A 100 5.06 -18.61 -5.17
CA VAL A 100 5.21 -18.28 -6.59
C VAL A 100 6.38 -17.31 -6.74
N CYS A 101 7.31 -17.61 -7.63
CA CYS A 101 8.38 -16.69 -8.00
C CYS A 101 7.82 -15.61 -8.93
N LEU A 102 7.91 -14.34 -8.54
CA LEU A 102 7.39 -13.23 -9.33
C LEU A 102 8.52 -12.36 -9.86
N GLN A 103 8.59 -12.22 -11.19
CA GLN A 103 9.45 -11.29 -11.88
C GLN A 103 8.63 -10.33 -12.74
N ALA A 104 8.95 -9.06 -12.69
CA ALA A 104 8.37 -8.05 -13.57
C ALA A 104 9.44 -7.04 -13.94
N ASP A 105 9.37 -6.55 -15.18
CA ASP A 105 10.32 -5.58 -15.71
C ASP A 105 10.10 -4.16 -15.16
N ASP A 106 8.92 -3.92 -14.56
CA ASP A 106 8.46 -2.64 -14.03
C ASP A 106 7.87 -2.82 -12.63
N GLU A 107 8.13 -1.86 -11.72
CA GLU A 107 7.64 -1.93 -10.34
C GLU A 107 6.12 -1.84 -10.22
N MET A 108 5.46 -1.08 -11.09
CA MET A 108 4.00 -0.98 -11.08
C MET A 108 3.37 -2.31 -11.50
N LEU A 109 3.89 -2.96 -12.54
CA LEU A 109 3.45 -4.31 -12.94
C LEU A 109 3.69 -5.31 -11.82
N ARG A 110 4.84 -5.25 -11.18
CA ARG A 110 5.17 -6.10 -10.03
C ARG A 110 4.18 -5.93 -8.88
N HIS A 111 3.88 -4.69 -8.51
CA HIS A 111 2.94 -4.36 -7.43
C HIS A 111 1.55 -4.93 -7.71
N TRP A 112 0.99 -4.67 -8.89
CA TRP A 112 -0.35 -5.14 -9.23
C TRP A 112 -0.41 -6.65 -9.39
N ALA A 113 0.64 -7.27 -9.93
CA ALA A 113 0.76 -8.73 -9.99
C ALA A 113 0.79 -9.36 -8.59
N GLN A 114 1.60 -8.80 -7.70
CA GLN A 114 1.67 -9.24 -6.32
C GLN A 114 0.31 -9.14 -5.63
N ASN A 115 -0.41 -8.03 -5.83
CA ASN A 115 -1.75 -7.86 -5.27
C ASN A 115 -2.75 -8.89 -5.83
N ALA A 116 -2.68 -9.18 -7.14
CA ALA A 116 -3.54 -10.19 -7.76
C ALA A 116 -3.26 -11.59 -7.22
N LEU A 117 -2.00 -11.98 -7.16
CA LEU A 117 -1.54 -13.27 -6.64
C LEU A 117 -1.85 -13.43 -5.15
N ASN A 118 -1.61 -12.41 -4.34
CA ASN A 118 -1.91 -12.39 -2.91
C ASN A 118 -3.41 -12.64 -2.64
N ARG A 119 -4.31 -11.99 -3.41
CA ARG A 119 -5.75 -12.25 -3.30
C ARG A 119 -6.15 -13.69 -3.64
N ASN A 120 -5.31 -14.39 -4.40
CA ASN A 120 -5.51 -15.79 -4.77
C ASN A 120 -4.66 -16.76 -3.93
N ASN A 121 -4.33 -16.33 -2.70
CA ASN A 121 -3.63 -17.17 -1.71
C ASN A 121 -2.23 -17.60 -2.13
N CYS A 122 -1.57 -16.82 -3.02
CA CYS A 122 -0.21 -17.04 -3.44
C CYS A 122 0.73 -16.09 -2.70
N PHE A 123 1.86 -16.61 -2.21
CA PHE A 123 2.93 -15.83 -1.62
C PHE A 123 4.04 -15.60 -2.65
N CYS A 124 4.31 -14.33 -2.96
CA CYS A 124 5.30 -13.98 -3.98
C CYS A 124 6.71 -13.97 -3.42
N LEU A 125 7.58 -14.77 -4.05
CA LEU A 125 9.03 -14.79 -3.81
C LEU A 125 9.73 -13.89 -4.82
N SER A 126 10.74 -13.16 -4.35
CA SER A 126 11.57 -12.31 -5.22
C SER A 126 12.70 -13.09 -5.89
N GLU A 127 13.12 -14.19 -5.30
CA GLU A 127 14.17 -15.06 -5.81
C GLU A 127 13.57 -16.18 -6.67
N LEU A 128 14.27 -16.51 -7.76
CA LEU A 128 13.91 -17.65 -8.59
C LEU A 128 14.25 -18.95 -7.87
N SER A 129 13.34 -19.89 -7.95
CA SER A 129 13.55 -21.28 -7.51
C SER A 129 12.82 -22.21 -8.45
N ASP A 130 13.46 -23.29 -8.84
CA ASP A 130 12.86 -24.33 -9.68
C ASP A 130 11.76 -25.13 -8.94
N ASP A 131 11.69 -24.99 -7.60
CA ASP A 131 10.71 -25.67 -6.76
C ASP A 131 9.31 -25.05 -6.85
N TYR A 132 9.18 -23.82 -7.37
CA TYR A 132 7.93 -23.08 -7.40
C TYR A 132 7.56 -22.59 -8.80
N PRO A 133 6.28 -22.45 -9.11
CA PRO A 133 5.85 -21.79 -10.34
C PRO A 133 6.46 -20.41 -10.47
N THR A 134 6.82 -20.04 -11.69
CA THR A 134 7.39 -18.71 -11.98
C THR A 134 6.42 -17.93 -12.86
N VAL A 135 6.10 -16.70 -12.42
CA VAL A 135 5.35 -15.71 -13.18
C VAL A 135 6.30 -14.60 -13.60
N ARG A 136 6.47 -14.43 -14.91
CA ARG A 136 7.25 -13.35 -15.49
C ARG A 136 6.35 -12.43 -16.30
N ILE A 137 6.41 -11.11 -16.01
CA ILE A 137 5.55 -10.12 -16.61
C ILE A 137 6.39 -9.05 -17.30
N THR A 138 6.19 -8.88 -18.58
CA THR A 138 6.85 -7.83 -19.40
C THR A 138 5.88 -6.73 -19.80
N SER A 139 4.58 -7.05 -19.92
CA SER A 139 3.49 -6.10 -20.12
C SER A 139 2.18 -6.67 -19.56
N PRO A 140 1.11 -5.86 -19.41
CA PRO A 140 -0.21 -6.36 -18.97
C PRO A 140 -0.78 -7.50 -19.83
N GLU A 141 -0.42 -7.54 -21.12
CA GLU A 141 -0.86 -8.53 -22.09
C GLU A 141 0.19 -9.62 -22.39
N ASN A 142 1.34 -9.58 -21.69
CA ASN A 142 2.41 -10.57 -21.89
C ASN A 142 2.91 -11.09 -20.55
N ILE A 143 2.23 -12.10 -20.06
CA ILE A 143 2.47 -12.78 -18.80
C ILE A 143 2.83 -14.23 -19.06
N LEU A 144 4.01 -14.64 -18.67
CA LEU A 144 4.51 -16.00 -18.83
C LEU A 144 4.41 -16.73 -17.48
N LEU A 145 3.61 -17.79 -17.44
CA LEU A 145 3.49 -18.69 -16.30
C LEU A 145 4.25 -19.97 -16.61
N THR A 146 5.29 -20.28 -15.85
CA THR A 146 6.02 -21.54 -15.93
C THR A 146 5.71 -22.40 -14.70
N THR A 147 5.22 -23.60 -14.93
CA THR A 147 4.89 -24.61 -13.91
C THR A 147 5.62 -25.91 -14.21
N SER A 148 5.52 -26.89 -13.33
CA SER A 148 6.02 -28.25 -13.57
C SER A 148 5.34 -28.97 -14.77
N GLN A 149 4.16 -28.48 -15.18
CA GLN A 149 3.39 -29.05 -16.30
C GLN A 149 3.73 -28.39 -17.66
N GLY A 150 4.40 -27.23 -17.64
CA GLY A 150 4.78 -26.50 -18.85
C GLY A 150 4.74 -25.00 -18.67
N THR A 151 4.91 -24.32 -19.79
CA THR A 151 4.91 -22.85 -19.87
C THR A 151 3.68 -22.37 -20.63
N TYR A 152 2.97 -21.43 -20.05
CA TYR A 152 1.74 -20.85 -20.58
C TYR A 152 1.95 -19.34 -20.78
N THR A 153 1.51 -18.83 -21.91
CA THR A 153 1.45 -17.37 -22.16
C THR A 153 0.04 -16.90 -21.88
N CYS A 154 -0.11 -15.99 -20.93
CA CYS A 154 -1.39 -15.37 -20.57
C CYS A 154 -1.42 -13.93 -21.09
N THR A 155 -2.57 -13.54 -21.62
CA THR A 155 -2.80 -12.20 -22.20
C THR A 155 -3.51 -11.26 -21.20
N SER A 156 -3.83 -11.77 -20.01
CA SER A 156 -4.45 -11.01 -18.94
C SER A 156 -4.17 -11.63 -17.56
N PHE A 157 -4.37 -10.85 -16.51
CA PHE A 157 -4.32 -11.37 -15.13
C PHE A 157 -5.44 -12.36 -14.84
N ASP A 158 -6.61 -12.21 -15.47
CA ASP A 158 -7.70 -13.18 -15.32
C ASP A 158 -7.27 -14.57 -15.81
N GLU A 159 -6.67 -14.62 -16.98
CA GLU A 159 -6.13 -15.86 -17.55
C GLU A 159 -4.99 -16.45 -16.70
N LEU A 160 -4.09 -15.61 -16.18
CA LEU A 160 -3.05 -16.04 -15.24
C LEU A 160 -3.65 -16.72 -14.01
N LEU A 161 -4.66 -16.08 -13.39
CA LEU A 161 -5.25 -16.55 -12.14
C LEU A 161 -6.07 -17.84 -12.29
N GLN A 162 -6.56 -18.13 -13.51
CA GLN A 162 -7.23 -19.40 -13.82
C GLN A 162 -6.24 -20.57 -13.98
N ASN A 163 -4.98 -20.30 -14.28
CA ASN A 163 -3.96 -21.30 -14.57
C ASN A 163 -2.94 -21.53 -13.44
N ILE A 164 -3.01 -20.75 -12.35
CA ILE A 164 -2.10 -20.84 -11.21
C ILE A 164 -2.77 -21.58 -10.02
#